data_c62740fc15c41c2e586d9b0dbb767f78
#
_entry.id   c62740fc15c41c2e586d9b0dbb767f78
#
_cell.length_a   1.000
_cell.length_b   1.000
_cell.length_c   1.000
_cell.angle_alpha   90.00
_cell.angle_beta   90.00
_cell.angle_gamma   90.00
#
_symmetry.space_group_name_H-M   'P 1'
#
loop_
_entity.id
_entity.type
_entity.pdbx_description
1 polymer ?
#
loop_
_entity_poly.entity_id
_entity_poly.type
_entity_poly.pdbx_seq_one_letter_code
_entity_poly.pdbx_strand_id
1 'polypeptide(L)'
;MLQTIPLLELPGKVFGERGSLRLLESAQCDPWRLCTHILTGHYGKPFIIEDGRTRRLHFSLSAIQSSMRINDPFALDFAYTRKMMAFLLFVPDPGHVLMVGLGGGSLAKFCHRHLPRARLTVVEVNPDVIALRGEFRVPDDERLVIIQADAADYLPAAEGDSDVLLLDGFDAAGIAPTFLNRAFYQAARRRLRPAGILVANFAGPQSGWDKHFKLLDEVFAGRVHLGRVSGGDNHIAFAFADAGYPPDWARLEQRARTLSDRLPLDFPTLVNRLRDGAGLRRALSTQPRSPSHS
;
A
#
# COMPACT_ATOMS: atom_id res chain seq x y z
N MET A 1 24.55 -5.11 -6.68
CA MET A 1 24.85 -4.63 -5.31
C MET A 1 24.16 -3.29 -5.12
N LEU A 2 23.25 -3.17 -4.15
CA LEU A 2 22.65 -1.90 -3.79
C LEU A 2 23.77 -0.96 -3.30
N GLN A 3 23.98 0.17 -3.98
CA GLN A 3 24.86 1.22 -3.47
C GLN A 3 24.26 1.75 -2.16
N THR A 4 25.01 1.60 -1.06
CA THR A 4 24.63 2.20 0.22
C THR A 4 24.80 3.71 0.08
N ILE A 5 23.69 4.43 0.05
CA ILE A 5 23.72 5.90 0.03
C ILE A 5 24.11 6.36 1.44
N PRO A 6 25.14 7.19 1.59
CA PRO A 6 25.46 7.74 2.90
C PRO A 6 24.31 8.62 3.40
N LEU A 7 23.78 8.30 4.58
CA LEU A 7 22.71 9.06 5.21
C LEU A 7 23.29 9.92 6.33
N LEU A 8 22.87 11.19 6.39
CA LEU A 8 23.15 12.05 7.56
C LEU A 8 22.29 11.58 8.73
N GLU A 9 22.90 11.37 9.88
CA GLU A 9 22.21 10.97 11.10
C GLU A 9 22.08 12.12 12.09
N LEU A 10 20.87 12.34 12.62
CA LEU A 10 20.54 13.33 13.63
C LEU A 10 19.94 12.64 14.87
N PRO A 11 20.21 13.14 16.09
CA PRO A 11 19.63 12.58 17.31
C PRO A 11 18.11 12.73 17.33
N GLY A 12 17.36 11.63 17.51
CA GLY A 12 15.89 11.62 17.54
C GLY A 12 15.30 12.51 18.63
N LYS A 13 15.99 12.66 19.77
CA LYS A 13 15.54 13.50 20.89
C LYS A 13 15.26 14.95 20.53
N VAL A 14 15.90 15.48 19.48
CA VAL A 14 15.65 16.86 18.98
C VAL A 14 14.22 16.99 18.45
N PHE A 15 13.63 15.90 18.00
CA PHE A 15 12.30 15.82 17.39
C PHE A 15 11.27 15.17 18.32
N GLY A 16 11.62 14.92 19.60
CA GLY A 16 10.77 14.19 20.54
C GLY A 16 10.70 12.67 20.27
N GLU A 17 11.57 12.15 19.39
CA GLU A 17 11.64 10.76 18.99
C GLU A 17 12.76 10.01 19.73
N ARG A 18 12.56 8.68 19.91
CA ARG A 18 13.63 7.79 20.39
C ARG A 18 14.54 7.42 19.22
N GLY A 19 15.84 7.21 19.53
CA GLY A 19 16.82 6.77 18.55
C GLY A 19 17.33 7.89 17.63
N SER A 20 17.37 7.68 16.33
CA SER A 20 17.93 8.61 15.36
C SER A 20 17.04 8.86 14.15
N LEU A 21 17.20 10.05 13.55
CA LEU A 21 16.71 10.37 12.22
C LEU A 21 17.84 10.17 11.20
N ARG A 22 17.53 9.58 10.06
CA ARG A 22 18.47 9.35 8.96
C ARG A 22 17.92 9.99 7.69
N LEU A 23 18.72 10.89 7.09
CA LEU A 23 18.32 11.79 6.02
C LEU A 23 19.13 11.53 4.75
N LEU A 24 18.53 11.69 3.58
CA LEU A 24 19.19 11.68 2.27
C LEU A 24 19.94 13.01 2.04
N GLU A 25 20.86 13.34 2.95
CA GLU A 25 21.62 14.58 2.93
C GLU A 25 23.11 14.31 3.11
N SER A 26 23.92 15.23 2.55
CA SER A 26 25.36 15.21 2.75
C SER A 26 25.72 15.54 4.21
N ALA A 27 26.80 14.93 4.72
CA ALA A 27 27.36 15.26 6.02
C ALA A 27 27.84 16.71 6.15
N GLN A 28 27.93 17.44 5.03
CA GLN A 28 28.32 18.86 4.98
C GLN A 28 27.11 19.81 5.17
N CYS A 29 25.88 19.29 5.14
CA CYS A 29 24.69 20.10 5.36
C CYS A 29 24.62 20.60 6.80
N ASP A 30 24.13 21.82 6.97
CA ASP A 30 23.91 22.41 8.30
C ASP A 30 22.83 21.66 9.08
N PRO A 31 23.19 20.97 10.19
CA PRO A 31 22.24 20.19 10.95
C PRO A 31 21.10 21.02 11.56
N TRP A 32 21.39 22.26 11.97
CA TRP A 32 20.40 23.15 12.61
C TRP A 32 19.32 23.56 11.61
N ARG A 33 19.73 23.91 10.41
CA ARG A 33 18.80 24.24 9.32
C ARG A 33 17.92 23.03 8.98
N LEU A 34 18.49 21.84 8.88
CA LEU A 34 17.73 20.60 8.64
C LEU A 34 16.73 20.31 9.77
N CYS A 35 17.16 20.42 11.03
CA CYS A 35 16.25 20.26 12.17
C CYS A 35 15.08 21.24 12.09
N THR A 36 15.34 22.53 11.79
CA THR A 36 14.29 23.53 11.63
C THR A 36 13.31 23.17 10.52
N HIS A 37 13.81 22.77 9.35
CA HIS A 37 12.95 22.37 8.21
C HIS A 37 12.07 21.17 8.55
N ILE A 38 12.60 20.16 9.24
CA ILE A 38 11.85 18.97 9.66
C ILE A 38 10.77 19.36 10.69
N LEU A 39 11.11 20.14 11.70
CA LEU A 39 10.18 20.57 12.76
C LEU A 39 9.04 21.46 12.22
N THR A 40 9.32 22.26 11.20
CA THR A 40 8.35 23.17 10.57
C THR A 40 7.62 22.55 9.38
N GLY A 41 7.91 21.28 9.03
CA GLY A 41 7.27 20.59 7.90
C GLY A 41 7.74 21.06 6.51
N HIS A 42 8.85 21.78 6.43
CA HIS A 42 9.43 22.28 5.17
C HIS A 42 10.52 21.36 4.58
N TYR A 43 10.81 20.23 5.22
CA TYR A 43 11.73 19.24 4.66
C TYR A 43 11.03 18.42 3.60
N GLY A 44 11.42 18.59 2.33
CA GLY A 44 10.71 18.05 1.17
C GLY A 44 11.05 16.61 0.77
N LYS A 45 12.00 15.95 1.47
CA LYS A 45 12.38 14.56 1.17
C LYS A 45 11.83 13.60 2.23
N PRO A 46 11.65 12.30 1.89
CA PRO A 46 11.40 11.28 2.90
C PRO A 46 12.59 11.11 3.82
N PHE A 47 12.34 10.72 5.06
CA PHE A 47 13.36 10.44 6.05
C PHE A 47 13.01 9.21 6.89
N ILE A 48 14.01 8.65 7.55
CA ILE A 48 13.89 7.46 8.39
C ILE A 48 13.98 7.87 9.85
N ILE A 49 13.11 7.31 10.69
CA ILE A 49 13.27 7.29 12.14
C ILE A 49 13.51 5.84 12.57
N GLU A 50 14.60 5.61 13.33
CA GLU A 50 14.97 4.30 13.83
C GLU A 50 15.16 4.34 15.34
N ASP A 51 14.44 3.48 16.07
CA ASP A 51 14.45 3.41 17.54
C ASP A 51 15.11 2.14 18.10
N GLY A 52 15.84 1.39 17.26
CA GLY A 52 16.47 0.11 17.59
C GLY A 52 15.52 -1.09 17.54
N ARG A 53 14.21 -0.90 17.46
CA ARG A 53 13.21 -1.95 17.29
C ARG A 53 12.55 -1.88 15.93
N THR A 54 12.21 -0.66 15.50
CA THR A 54 11.53 -0.36 14.24
C THR A 54 12.32 0.67 13.45
N ARG A 55 12.21 0.55 12.13
CA ARG A 55 12.65 1.54 11.15
C ARG A 55 11.42 2.04 10.41
N ARG A 56 11.15 3.33 10.48
CA ARG A 56 9.94 3.96 9.98
C ARG A 56 10.27 4.95 8.88
N LEU A 57 9.52 4.94 7.79
CA LEU A 57 9.58 5.93 6.72
C LEU A 57 8.59 7.04 7.03
N HIS A 58 9.02 8.28 6.88
CA HIS A 58 8.24 9.48 7.12
C HIS A 58 8.37 10.47 5.96
N PHE A 59 7.28 11.18 5.65
CA PHE A 59 7.30 12.42 4.86
C PHE A 59 7.17 13.65 5.75
N SER A 60 6.64 13.48 6.95
CA SER A 60 6.56 14.47 8.01
C SER A 60 6.63 13.77 9.37
N LEU A 61 6.87 14.50 10.44
CA LEU A 61 6.88 13.94 11.80
C LEU A 61 5.51 13.40 12.23
N SER A 62 4.43 13.92 11.67
CA SER A 62 3.06 13.59 12.07
C SER A 62 2.52 12.30 11.47
N ALA A 63 3.13 11.76 10.39
CA ALA A 63 2.59 10.62 9.66
C ALA A 63 3.66 9.58 9.32
N ILE A 64 3.45 8.36 9.79
CA ILE A 64 4.29 7.19 9.45
C ILE A 64 3.76 6.58 8.15
N GLN A 65 4.59 6.58 7.11
CA GLN A 65 4.25 6.00 5.81
C GLN A 65 4.48 4.50 5.75
N SER A 66 5.52 4.02 6.41
CA SER A 66 5.84 2.60 6.48
C SER A 66 6.62 2.27 7.74
N SER A 67 6.49 1.02 8.22
CA SER A 67 7.23 0.51 9.37
C SER A 67 7.80 -0.87 9.07
N MET A 68 9.03 -1.09 9.49
CA MET A 68 9.74 -2.36 9.41
C MET A 68 10.30 -2.73 10.78
N ARG A 69 10.01 -3.93 11.26
CA ARG A 69 10.68 -4.49 12.44
C ARG A 69 12.12 -4.85 12.10
N ILE A 70 13.07 -4.42 12.91
CA ILE A 70 14.49 -4.66 12.63
C ILE A 70 14.84 -6.15 12.74
N ASN A 71 14.24 -6.85 13.72
CA ASN A 71 14.45 -8.28 13.95
C ASN A 71 13.61 -9.19 13.04
N ASP A 72 12.58 -8.66 12.38
CA ASP A 72 11.77 -9.40 11.41
C ASP A 72 11.36 -8.49 10.23
N PRO A 73 12.30 -8.20 9.30
CA PRO A 73 12.13 -7.18 8.27
C PRO A 73 11.06 -7.52 7.22
N PHE A 74 10.63 -8.79 7.14
CA PHE A 74 9.64 -9.26 6.17
C PHE A 74 8.22 -9.34 6.76
N ALA A 75 8.07 -9.16 8.09
CA ALA A 75 6.76 -9.12 8.71
C ALA A 75 5.97 -7.88 8.27
N LEU A 76 4.67 -8.05 8.14
CA LEU A 76 3.73 -6.94 7.91
C LEU A 76 3.38 -6.28 9.25
N ASP A 77 4.00 -5.13 9.53
CA ASP A 77 3.84 -4.45 10.81
C ASP A 77 2.45 -3.79 10.95
N PHE A 78 1.99 -3.11 9.91
CA PHE A 78 0.69 -2.45 9.91
C PHE A 78 -0.49 -3.40 9.63
N ALA A 79 -1.61 -3.15 10.31
CA ALA A 79 -2.82 -3.95 10.16
C ALA A 79 -3.41 -3.88 8.74
N TYR A 80 -3.31 -2.72 8.07
CA TYR A 80 -3.84 -2.56 6.72
C TYR A 80 -3.06 -3.41 5.71
N THR A 81 -1.73 -3.51 5.84
CA THR A 81 -0.91 -4.32 4.95
C THR A 81 -1.25 -5.81 5.07
N ARG A 82 -1.49 -6.29 6.31
CA ARG A 82 -2.00 -7.65 6.53
C ARG A 82 -3.35 -7.87 5.86
N LYS A 83 -4.25 -6.89 5.94
CA LYS A 83 -5.57 -6.98 5.31
C LYS A 83 -5.50 -6.94 3.79
N MET A 84 -4.58 -6.16 3.21
CA MET A 84 -4.36 -6.16 1.76
C MET A 84 -3.97 -7.55 1.25
N MET A 85 -3.22 -8.34 2.03
CA MET A 85 -2.86 -9.73 1.67
C MET A 85 -4.06 -10.68 1.64
N ALA A 86 -5.24 -10.27 2.09
CA ALA A 86 -6.46 -11.07 1.91
C ALA A 86 -6.81 -11.31 0.43
N PHE A 87 -6.16 -10.66 -0.53
CA PHE A 87 -6.28 -11.02 -1.95
C PHE A 87 -5.93 -12.49 -2.20
N LEU A 88 -5.05 -13.09 -1.40
CA LEU A 88 -4.68 -14.52 -1.51
C LEU A 88 -5.86 -15.47 -1.26
N LEU A 89 -6.91 -15.01 -0.60
CA LEU A 89 -8.17 -15.75 -0.51
C LEU A 89 -8.85 -15.91 -1.89
N PHE A 90 -8.66 -14.95 -2.78
CA PHE A 90 -9.26 -14.92 -4.12
C PHE A 90 -8.28 -15.44 -5.18
N VAL A 91 -7.02 -15.02 -5.13
CA VAL A 91 -5.93 -15.40 -6.04
C VAL A 91 -4.78 -16.00 -5.22
N PRO A 92 -4.82 -17.31 -4.88
CA PRO A 92 -3.87 -17.91 -3.92
C PRO A 92 -2.44 -18.09 -4.46
N ASP A 93 -2.29 -18.19 -5.76
CA ASP A 93 -1.01 -18.42 -6.45
C ASP A 93 -0.91 -17.46 -7.66
N PRO A 94 -0.71 -16.15 -7.43
CA PRO A 94 -0.59 -15.19 -8.53
C PRO A 94 0.74 -15.41 -9.28
N GLY A 95 0.69 -15.31 -10.61
CA GLY A 95 1.89 -15.30 -11.46
C GLY A 95 2.53 -13.91 -11.56
N HIS A 96 1.71 -12.86 -11.47
CA HIS A 96 2.19 -11.47 -11.46
C HIS A 96 1.40 -10.60 -10.48
N VAL A 97 2.13 -9.90 -9.60
CA VAL A 97 1.59 -8.89 -8.70
C VAL A 97 2.19 -7.55 -9.08
N LEU A 98 1.34 -6.63 -9.53
CA LEU A 98 1.68 -5.23 -9.79
C LEU A 98 1.33 -4.40 -8.57
N MET A 99 2.24 -3.52 -8.14
CA MET A 99 2.06 -2.65 -6.98
C MET A 99 2.25 -1.20 -7.40
N VAL A 100 1.39 -0.33 -6.93
CA VAL A 100 1.52 1.13 -7.04
C VAL A 100 1.82 1.67 -5.65
N GLY A 101 2.99 2.27 -5.51
CA GLY A 101 3.58 2.68 -4.24
C GLY A 101 4.53 1.63 -3.66
N LEU A 102 5.73 2.07 -3.29
CA LEU A 102 6.77 1.27 -2.65
C LEU A 102 6.77 1.46 -1.12
N GLY A 103 6.82 2.71 -0.67
CA GLY A 103 7.06 3.03 0.73
C GLY A 103 8.32 2.33 1.27
N GLY A 104 8.25 1.69 2.43
CA GLY A 104 9.30 0.83 2.97
C GLY A 104 9.29 -0.60 2.41
N GLY A 105 8.57 -0.85 1.32
CA GLY A 105 8.52 -2.14 0.62
C GLY A 105 7.87 -3.27 1.40
N SER A 106 7.02 -2.99 2.39
CA SER A 106 6.43 -4.03 3.25
C SER A 106 5.66 -5.08 2.46
N LEU A 107 4.76 -4.65 1.53
CA LEU A 107 3.98 -5.53 0.68
C LEU A 107 4.89 -6.29 -0.30
N ALA A 108 5.83 -5.58 -0.94
CA ALA A 108 6.76 -6.17 -1.90
C ALA A 108 7.63 -7.25 -1.26
N LYS A 109 8.21 -6.99 -0.07
CA LYS A 109 9.02 -7.95 0.69
C LYS A 109 8.22 -9.18 1.10
N PHE A 110 7.00 -8.98 1.61
CA PHE A 110 6.13 -10.09 1.99
C PHE A 110 5.82 -10.97 0.78
N CYS A 111 5.37 -10.40 -0.33
CA CYS A 111 5.08 -11.13 -1.56
C CYS A 111 6.34 -11.82 -2.10
N HIS A 112 7.49 -11.15 -2.11
CA HIS A 112 8.75 -11.73 -2.56
C HIS A 112 9.13 -12.98 -1.77
N ARG A 113 9.00 -12.95 -0.44
CA ARG A 113 9.34 -14.07 0.43
C ARG A 113 8.35 -15.22 0.34
N HIS A 114 7.05 -14.91 0.29
CA HIS A 114 6.01 -15.90 0.48
C HIS A 114 5.33 -16.36 -0.81
N LEU A 115 5.56 -15.67 -1.94
CA LEU A 115 5.04 -16.00 -3.25
C LEU A 115 6.20 -16.26 -4.25
N PRO A 116 6.96 -17.36 -4.08
CA PRO A 116 8.22 -17.56 -4.81
C PRO A 116 8.06 -17.69 -6.33
N ARG A 117 6.84 -17.99 -6.81
CA ARG A 117 6.53 -18.11 -8.24
C ARG A 117 6.02 -16.80 -8.86
N ALA A 118 5.69 -15.81 -8.04
CA ALA A 118 5.18 -14.54 -8.52
C ALA A 118 6.31 -13.63 -9.02
N ARG A 119 6.11 -13.04 -10.20
CA ARG A 119 6.82 -11.84 -10.61
C ARG A 119 6.20 -10.64 -9.90
N LEU A 120 7.03 -9.74 -9.41
CA LEU A 120 6.62 -8.54 -8.71
C LEU A 120 7.09 -7.30 -9.47
N THR A 121 6.17 -6.40 -9.74
CA THR A 121 6.48 -5.09 -10.33
C THR A 121 5.97 -4.02 -9.39
N VAL A 122 6.83 -3.09 -8.99
CA VAL A 122 6.46 -1.94 -8.15
C VAL A 122 6.67 -0.67 -8.95
N VAL A 123 5.64 0.15 -9.05
CA VAL A 123 5.69 1.49 -9.65
C VAL A 123 5.71 2.51 -8.53
N GLU A 124 6.79 3.29 -8.46
CA GLU A 124 7.00 4.32 -7.45
C GLU A 124 7.41 5.62 -8.14
N VAL A 125 6.73 6.70 -7.81
CA VAL A 125 6.99 8.01 -8.43
C VAL A 125 8.15 8.74 -7.78
N ASN A 126 8.37 8.52 -6.49
CA ASN A 126 9.36 9.26 -5.70
C ASN A 126 10.74 8.59 -5.75
N PRO A 127 11.74 9.20 -6.42
CA PRO A 127 13.09 8.64 -6.51
C PRO A 127 13.80 8.52 -5.15
N ASP A 128 13.47 9.39 -4.19
CA ASP A 128 14.07 9.34 -2.87
C ASP A 128 13.54 8.15 -2.05
N VAL A 129 12.27 7.75 -2.23
CA VAL A 129 11.72 6.51 -1.66
C VAL A 129 12.45 5.29 -2.25
N ILE A 130 12.65 5.29 -3.58
CA ILE A 130 13.41 4.23 -4.25
C ILE A 130 14.85 4.18 -3.74
N ALA A 131 15.48 5.32 -3.54
CA ALA A 131 16.84 5.42 -3.00
C ALA A 131 16.97 4.80 -1.60
N LEU A 132 15.94 4.95 -0.76
CA LEU A 132 15.91 4.40 0.60
C LEU A 132 15.58 2.89 0.66
N ARG A 133 15.27 2.22 -0.46
CA ARG A 133 14.83 0.81 -0.47
C ARG A 133 15.79 -0.16 0.22
N GLY A 134 17.10 0.09 0.11
CA GLY A 134 18.14 -0.72 0.76
C GLY A 134 18.07 -0.68 2.28
N GLU A 135 17.74 0.48 2.84
CA GLU A 135 17.55 0.67 4.28
C GLU A 135 16.40 -0.19 4.81
N PHE A 136 15.37 -0.39 4.02
CA PHE A 136 14.24 -1.24 4.34
C PHE A 136 14.41 -2.71 3.92
N ARG A 137 15.62 -3.10 3.48
CA ARG A 137 15.93 -4.47 3.06
C ARG A 137 15.00 -5.00 1.96
N VAL A 138 14.60 -4.12 1.04
CA VAL A 138 13.84 -4.52 -0.14
C VAL A 138 14.75 -5.38 -1.02
N PRO A 139 14.33 -6.58 -1.44
CA PRO A 139 15.13 -7.44 -2.32
C PRO A 139 15.49 -6.76 -3.63
N ASP A 140 16.65 -7.11 -4.17
CA ASP A 140 17.18 -6.58 -5.45
C ASP A 140 17.57 -7.78 -6.33
N ASP A 141 16.55 -8.39 -6.94
CA ASP A 141 16.70 -9.52 -7.84
C ASP A 141 15.71 -9.44 -9.02
N GLU A 142 15.84 -10.34 -9.98
CA GLU A 142 15.06 -10.37 -11.23
C GLU A 142 13.55 -10.56 -11.02
N ARG A 143 13.11 -11.08 -9.86
CA ARG A 143 11.69 -11.28 -9.55
C ARG A 143 11.00 -10.02 -9.04
N LEU A 144 11.76 -9.05 -8.53
CA LEU A 144 11.22 -7.78 -8.00
C LEU A 144 11.78 -6.61 -8.78
N VAL A 145 11.00 -6.10 -9.72
CA VAL A 145 11.35 -4.95 -10.56
C VAL A 145 10.70 -3.69 -9.99
N ILE A 146 11.50 -2.67 -9.69
CA ILE A 146 11.03 -1.35 -9.27
C ILE A 146 11.18 -0.39 -10.45
N ILE A 147 10.08 0.27 -10.82
CA ILE A 147 10.01 1.21 -11.94
C ILE A 147 9.71 2.60 -11.39
N GLN A 148 10.59 3.55 -11.65
CA GLN A 148 10.33 4.95 -11.34
C GLN A 148 9.42 5.53 -12.41
N ALA A 149 8.14 5.71 -12.09
CA ALA A 149 7.14 6.31 -12.98
C ALA A 149 5.92 6.79 -12.20
N ASP A 150 5.16 7.72 -12.79
CA ASP A 150 3.78 7.96 -12.33
C ASP A 150 2.90 6.77 -12.76
N ALA A 151 2.12 6.24 -11.84
CA ALA A 151 1.21 5.14 -12.12
C ALA A 151 0.12 5.52 -13.15
N ALA A 152 -0.25 6.80 -13.24
CA ALA A 152 -1.20 7.29 -14.23
C ALA A 152 -0.65 7.16 -15.66
N ASP A 153 0.67 7.24 -15.83
CA ASP A 153 1.34 7.06 -17.14
C ASP A 153 1.67 5.58 -17.37
N TYR A 154 2.05 4.86 -16.32
CA TYR A 154 2.48 3.47 -16.43
C TYR A 154 1.33 2.49 -16.70
N LEU A 155 0.19 2.65 -16.00
CA LEU A 155 -0.92 1.70 -16.10
C LEU A 155 -1.50 1.57 -17.53
N PRO A 156 -1.65 2.64 -18.33
CA PRO A 156 -2.17 2.53 -19.69
C PRO A 156 -1.26 1.77 -20.67
N ALA A 157 0.02 1.55 -20.35
CA ALA A 157 1.01 1.03 -21.31
C ALA A 157 0.86 -0.46 -21.67
N ALA A 158 0.07 -1.23 -20.92
CA ALA A 158 -0.21 -2.64 -21.22
C ALA A 158 -1.58 -3.10 -20.70
N GLU A 159 -2.05 -4.26 -21.14
CA GLU A 159 -3.33 -4.84 -20.76
C GLU A 159 -3.18 -6.32 -20.38
N GLY A 160 -4.01 -6.78 -19.41
CA GLY A 160 -4.19 -8.20 -19.09
C GLY A 160 -2.95 -8.94 -18.62
N ASP A 161 -1.99 -8.26 -17.99
CA ASP A 161 -0.71 -8.86 -17.60
C ASP A 161 -0.62 -9.20 -16.09
N SER A 162 -1.53 -8.69 -15.27
CA SER A 162 -1.46 -8.82 -13.82
C SER A 162 -2.62 -9.64 -13.24
N ASP A 163 -2.30 -10.54 -12.32
CA ASP A 163 -3.32 -11.28 -11.56
C ASP A 163 -3.83 -10.46 -10.38
N VAL A 164 -2.94 -9.63 -9.82
CA VAL A 164 -3.23 -8.75 -8.68
C VAL A 164 -2.62 -7.39 -8.92
N LEU A 165 -3.40 -6.33 -8.66
CA LEU A 165 -2.93 -4.96 -8.59
C LEU A 165 -3.15 -4.43 -7.18
N LEU A 166 -2.06 -4.12 -6.45
CA LEU A 166 -2.11 -3.49 -5.13
C LEU A 166 -1.92 -1.99 -5.30
N LEU A 167 -2.90 -1.20 -4.86
CA LEU A 167 -2.88 0.25 -4.91
C LEU A 167 -2.71 0.80 -3.49
N ASP A 168 -1.48 1.20 -3.17
CA ASP A 168 -1.08 1.77 -1.87
C ASP A 168 -0.27 3.05 -2.09
N GLY A 169 -0.79 3.94 -2.93
CA GLY A 169 -0.14 5.18 -3.35
C GLY A 169 -0.62 6.36 -2.50
N PHE A 170 0.19 6.73 -1.53
CA PHE A 170 -0.01 7.89 -0.68
C PHE A 170 1.14 8.87 -0.84
N ASP A 171 0.81 10.16 -0.82
CA ASP A 171 1.76 11.26 -0.63
C ASP A 171 1.63 11.88 0.77
N ALA A 172 2.30 12.99 1.01
CA ALA A 172 2.23 13.69 2.29
C ALA A 172 0.82 14.25 2.60
N ALA A 173 -0.03 14.42 1.60
CA ALA A 173 -1.39 14.97 1.71
C ALA A 173 -2.48 13.88 1.79
N GLY A 174 -2.13 12.61 1.49
CA GLY A 174 -3.08 11.49 1.49
C GLY A 174 -3.01 10.65 0.21
N ILE A 175 -4.18 10.25 -0.32
CA ILE A 175 -4.24 9.53 -1.61
C ILE A 175 -3.82 10.47 -2.73
N ALA A 176 -2.88 10.01 -3.58
CA ALA A 176 -2.36 10.84 -4.67
C ALA A 176 -3.49 11.40 -5.56
N PRO A 177 -3.56 12.73 -5.77
CA PRO A 177 -4.63 13.36 -6.53
C PRO A 177 -4.77 12.83 -7.97
N THR A 178 -3.69 12.36 -8.57
CA THR A 178 -3.67 11.73 -9.91
C THR A 178 -4.57 10.51 -10.00
N PHE A 179 -4.88 9.84 -8.88
CA PHE A 179 -5.79 8.70 -8.84
C PHE A 179 -7.27 9.10 -8.84
N LEU A 180 -7.61 10.38 -8.60
CA LEU A 180 -9.00 10.85 -8.65
C LEU A 180 -9.47 11.08 -10.10
N ASN A 181 -9.33 10.04 -10.92
CA ASN A 181 -9.64 10.09 -12.34
C ASN A 181 -10.24 8.74 -12.78
N ARG A 182 -11.39 8.78 -13.50
CA ARG A 182 -12.01 7.58 -14.07
C ARG A 182 -11.07 6.82 -15.01
N ALA A 183 -10.30 7.52 -15.84
CA ALA A 183 -9.36 6.91 -16.78
C ALA A 183 -8.25 6.12 -16.06
N PHE A 184 -7.82 6.58 -14.89
CA PHE A 184 -6.88 5.85 -14.04
C PHE A 184 -7.44 4.48 -13.62
N TYR A 185 -8.66 4.43 -13.06
CA TYR A 185 -9.27 3.15 -12.65
C TYR A 185 -9.62 2.26 -13.86
N GLN A 186 -9.96 2.84 -15.00
CA GLN A 186 -10.15 2.08 -16.25
C GLN A 186 -8.83 1.43 -16.71
N ALA A 187 -7.71 2.16 -16.68
CA ALA A 187 -6.39 1.64 -16.99
C ALA A 187 -5.99 0.55 -15.99
N ALA A 188 -6.20 0.78 -14.69
CA ALA A 188 -5.96 -0.22 -13.65
C ALA A 188 -6.77 -1.51 -13.89
N ARG A 189 -8.04 -1.40 -14.29
CA ARG A 189 -8.86 -2.56 -14.61
C ARG A 189 -8.36 -3.30 -15.86
N ARG A 190 -7.96 -2.58 -16.91
CA ARG A 190 -7.41 -3.20 -18.14
C ARG A 190 -6.11 -3.94 -17.90
N ARG A 191 -5.30 -3.51 -16.90
CA ARG A 191 -4.08 -4.24 -16.49
C ARG A 191 -4.38 -5.62 -15.93
N LEU A 192 -5.55 -5.83 -15.36
CA LEU A 192 -5.90 -7.10 -14.76
C LEU A 192 -6.30 -8.14 -15.81
N ARG A 193 -5.86 -9.37 -15.59
CA ARG A 193 -6.42 -10.55 -16.25
C ARG A 193 -7.89 -10.74 -15.92
N PRO A 194 -8.66 -11.53 -16.68
CA PRO A 194 -10.09 -11.74 -16.42
C PRO A 194 -10.43 -12.14 -14.99
N ALA A 195 -9.66 -13.02 -14.35
CA ALA A 195 -9.85 -13.43 -12.96
C ALA A 195 -9.05 -12.57 -11.95
N GLY A 196 -8.51 -11.44 -12.39
CA GLY A 196 -7.65 -10.58 -11.57
C GLY A 196 -8.42 -9.72 -10.58
N ILE A 197 -7.68 -9.21 -9.60
CA ILE A 197 -8.22 -8.38 -8.51
C ILE A 197 -7.37 -7.12 -8.29
N LEU A 198 -8.04 -5.98 -8.12
CA LEU A 198 -7.43 -4.77 -7.60
C LEU A 198 -7.73 -4.66 -6.11
N VAL A 199 -6.70 -4.37 -5.32
CA VAL A 199 -6.81 -4.12 -3.87
C VAL A 199 -6.31 -2.72 -3.58
N ALA A 200 -7.20 -1.84 -3.15
CA ALA A 200 -6.88 -0.45 -2.85
C ALA A 200 -6.93 -0.17 -1.35
N ASN A 201 -5.90 0.50 -0.85
CA ASN A 201 -5.89 1.07 0.49
C ASN A 201 -6.48 2.48 0.44
N PHE A 202 -7.48 2.76 1.25
CA PHE A 202 -8.06 4.08 1.48
C PHE A 202 -7.83 4.46 2.94
N ALA A 203 -6.95 5.43 3.18
CA ALA A 203 -6.63 5.90 4.53
C ALA A 203 -7.29 7.25 4.82
N GLY A 204 -7.46 7.52 6.12
CA GLY A 204 -8.04 8.76 6.60
C GLY A 204 -9.58 8.81 6.57
N PRO A 205 -10.16 9.99 6.82
CA PRO A 205 -11.60 10.17 6.90
C PRO A 205 -12.30 9.88 5.58
N GLN A 206 -13.54 9.39 5.65
CA GLN A 206 -14.34 9.01 4.47
C GLN A 206 -14.44 10.12 3.43
N SER A 207 -14.55 11.37 3.84
CA SER A 207 -14.59 12.52 2.94
C SER A 207 -13.36 12.66 2.04
N GLY A 208 -12.24 12.08 2.43
CA GLY A 208 -10.99 12.10 1.65
C GLY A 208 -10.93 11.01 0.57
N TRP A 209 -11.68 9.90 0.71
CA TRP A 209 -11.59 8.78 -0.22
C TRP A 209 -12.92 8.35 -0.86
N ASP A 210 -14.06 8.89 -0.47
CA ASP A 210 -15.38 8.51 -0.99
C ASP A 210 -15.50 8.69 -2.52
N LYS A 211 -14.89 9.74 -3.07
CA LYS A 211 -14.84 9.98 -4.52
C LYS A 211 -14.02 8.92 -5.25
N HIS A 212 -12.89 8.54 -4.69
CA HIS A 212 -12.06 7.44 -5.23
C HIS A 212 -12.83 6.12 -5.22
N PHE A 213 -13.50 5.81 -4.11
CA PHE A 213 -14.31 4.59 -4.00
C PHE A 213 -15.46 4.57 -5.02
N LYS A 214 -16.17 5.70 -5.23
CA LYS A 214 -17.24 5.81 -6.24
C LYS A 214 -16.73 5.52 -7.65
N LEU A 215 -15.58 6.11 -8.02
CA LEU A 215 -14.95 5.86 -9.33
C LEU A 215 -14.56 4.38 -9.49
N LEU A 216 -13.97 3.80 -8.45
CA LEU A 216 -13.60 2.39 -8.43
C LEU A 216 -14.84 1.50 -8.59
N ASP A 217 -15.89 1.73 -7.80
CA ASP A 217 -17.13 0.95 -7.84
C ASP A 217 -17.84 1.03 -9.20
N GLU A 218 -17.88 2.21 -9.81
CA GLU A 218 -18.43 2.41 -11.15
C GLU A 218 -17.63 1.67 -12.22
N VAL A 219 -16.29 1.80 -12.22
CA VAL A 219 -15.43 1.16 -13.22
C VAL A 219 -15.47 -0.36 -13.13
N PHE A 220 -15.57 -0.90 -11.91
CA PHE A 220 -15.68 -2.34 -11.68
C PHE A 220 -17.13 -2.84 -11.67
N ALA A 221 -18.09 -1.99 -12.11
CA ALA A 221 -19.52 -2.31 -12.25
C ALA A 221 -20.12 -2.92 -10.98
N GLY A 222 -19.79 -2.34 -9.83
CA GLY A 222 -20.30 -2.79 -8.54
C GLY A 222 -19.67 -4.07 -7.99
N ARG A 223 -18.67 -4.65 -8.65
CA ARG A 223 -17.95 -5.84 -8.16
C ARG A 223 -16.84 -5.44 -7.20
N VAL A 224 -17.18 -4.70 -6.16
CA VAL A 224 -16.26 -4.20 -5.15
C VAL A 224 -16.72 -4.64 -3.76
N HIS A 225 -15.78 -5.14 -2.98
CA HIS A 225 -15.96 -5.45 -1.57
C HIS A 225 -15.12 -4.50 -0.73
N LEU A 226 -15.73 -3.79 0.20
CA LEU A 226 -15.05 -2.84 1.09
C LEU A 226 -14.96 -3.42 2.50
N GLY A 227 -13.77 -3.41 3.09
CA GLY A 227 -13.55 -3.88 4.44
C GLY A 227 -12.78 -2.87 5.30
N ARG A 228 -13.31 -2.52 6.48
CA ARG A 228 -12.65 -1.64 7.45
C ARG A 228 -11.46 -2.36 8.13
N VAL A 229 -10.37 -1.64 8.37
CA VAL A 229 -9.23 -2.13 9.16
C VAL A 229 -9.49 -1.85 10.64
N SER A 230 -9.39 -2.86 11.50
CA SER A 230 -9.58 -2.68 12.94
C SER A 230 -8.42 -1.89 13.55
N GLY A 231 -8.74 -0.91 14.39
CA GLY A 231 -7.74 -0.11 15.08
C GLY A 231 -7.11 1.01 14.25
N GLY A 232 -7.69 1.34 13.08
CA GLY A 232 -7.23 2.44 12.24
C GLY A 232 -8.32 2.96 11.31
N ASP A 233 -7.99 4.05 10.60
CA ASP A 233 -8.91 4.72 9.66
C ASP A 233 -8.77 4.18 8.22
N ASN A 234 -8.06 3.06 8.02
CA ASN A 234 -7.91 2.46 6.71
C ASN A 234 -9.12 1.61 6.33
N HIS A 235 -9.48 1.70 5.05
CA HIS A 235 -10.46 0.86 4.40
C HIS A 235 -9.82 0.18 3.20
N ILE A 236 -9.99 -1.14 3.07
CA ILE A 236 -9.42 -1.89 1.95
C ILE A 236 -10.54 -2.30 1.02
N ALA A 237 -10.45 -1.84 -0.23
CA ALA A 237 -11.36 -2.24 -1.29
C ALA A 237 -10.74 -3.38 -2.10
N PHE A 238 -11.55 -4.40 -2.39
CA PHE A 238 -11.24 -5.53 -3.27
C PHE A 238 -12.16 -5.43 -4.48
N ALA A 239 -11.63 -5.09 -5.65
CA ALA A 239 -12.39 -4.90 -6.87
C ALA A 239 -12.06 -6.01 -7.88
N PHE A 240 -13.08 -6.74 -8.35
CA PHE A 240 -12.93 -7.94 -9.18
C PHE A 240 -13.11 -7.58 -10.66
N ALA A 241 -12.11 -7.95 -11.49
CA ALA A 241 -12.18 -7.70 -12.94
C ALA A 241 -13.37 -8.40 -13.58
N ASP A 242 -13.63 -9.64 -13.21
CA ASP A 242 -14.72 -10.48 -13.73
C ASP A 242 -15.47 -11.29 -12.65
N ALA A 243 -15.69 -12.58 -12.92
CA ALA A 243 -16.68 -13.48 -12.37
C ALA A 243 -16.49 -13.97 -10.93
N GLY A 244 -15.58 -13.44 -10.14
CA GLY A 244 -15.38 -13.87 -8.74
C GLY A 244 -16.30 -13.19 -7.72
N TYR A 245 -17.28 -12.41 -8.17
CA TYR A 245 -18.17 -11.64 -7.29
C TYR A 245 -19.63 -12.01 -7.50
N PRO A 246 -20.43 -12.19 -6.42
CA PRO A 246 -20.06 -12.12 -5.00
C PRO A 246 -19.19 -13.30 -4.56
N PRO A 247 -18.36 -13.12 -3.52
CA PRO A 247 -17.48 -14.19 -3.02
C PRO A 247 -18.26 -15.41 -2.52
N ASP A 248 -17.76 -16.60 -2.85
CA ASP A 248 -18.20 -17.86 -2.22
C ASP A 248 -17.52 -17.99 -0.84
N TRP A 249 -18.23 -17.65 0.21
CA TRP A 249 -17.69 -17.60 1.57
C TRP A 249 -17.25 -18.98 2.08
N ALA A 250 -17.95 -20.06 1.74
CA ALA A 250 -17.57 -21.41 2.16
C ALA A 250 -16.22 -21.81 1.56
N ARG A 251 -16.03 -21.51 0.27
CA ARG A 251 -14.75 -21.73 -0.41
C ARG A 251 -13.63 -20.89 0.17
N LEU A 252 -13.91 -19.61 0.54
CA LEU A 252 -12.93 -18.74 1.15
C LEU A 252 -12.52 -19.23 2.54
N GLU A 253 -13.44 -19.74 3.35
CA GLU A 253 -13.14 -20.32 4.67
C GLU A 253 -12.24 -21.56 4.55
N GLN A 254 -12.51 -22.44 3.61
CA GLN A 254 -11.65 -23.60 3.36
C GLN A 254 -10.25 -23.16 2.94
N ARG A 255 -10.15 -22.21 2.02
CA ARG A 255 -8.88 -21.66 1.55
C ARG A 255 -8.12 -20.95 2.66
N ALA A 256 -8.81 -20.22 3.55
CA ALA A 256 -8.23 -19.53 4.68
C ALA A 256 -7.44 -20.47 5.59
N ARG A 257 -7.97 -21.66 5.88
CA ARG A 257 -7.27 -22.68 6.69
C ARG A 257 -5.96 -23.10 6.01
N THR A 258 -6.02 -23.49 4.73
CA THR A 258 -4.83 -23.89 3.96
C THR A 258 -3.78 -22.77 3.87
N LEU A 259 -4.21 -21.51 3.73
CA LEU A 259 -3.27 -20.38 3.66
C LEU A 259 -2.62 -20.09 5.02
N SER A 260 -3.34 -20.25 6.14
CA SER A 260 -2.77 -20.05 7.48
C SER A 260 -1.72 -21.10 7.85
N ASP A 261 -1.80 -22.31 7.28
CA ASP A 261 -0.76 -23.34 7.45
C ASP A 261 0.55 -23.00 6.68
N ARG A 262 0.44 -22.16 5.65
CA ARG A 262 1.55 -21.83 4.74
C ARG A 262 2.15 -20.45 4.98
N LEU A 263 1.37 -19.51 5.49
CA LEU A 263 1.70 -18.08 5.55
C LEU A 263 1.49 -17.54 6.96
N PRO A 264 2.33 -16.62 7.44
CA PRO A 264 2.26 -16.09 8.81
C PRO A 264 1.15 -15.04 8.98
N LEU A 265 -0.08 -15.36 8.53
CA LEU A 265 -1.25 -14.49 8.63
C LEU A 265 -2.48 -15.29 9.08
N ASP A 266 -3.32 -14.66 9.88
CA ASP A 266 -4.60 -15.23 10.35
C ASP A 266 -5.68 -15.02 9.28
N PHE A 267 -5.69 -15.87 8.25
CA PHE A 267 -6.68 -15.82 7.16
C PHE A 267 -8.11 -16.10 7.60
N PRO A 268 -8.41 -17.00 8.56
CA PRO A 268 -9.76 -17.15 9.10
C PRO A 268 -10.34 -15.85 9.66
N THR A 269 -9.56 -15.12 10.46
CA THR A 269 -9.99 -13.79 10.94
C THR A 269 -10.16 -12.79 9.78
N LEU A 270 -9.32 -12.84 8.75
CA LEU A 270 -9.48 -11.98 7.56
C LEU A 270 -10.80 -12.28 6.81
N VAL A 271 -11.18 -13.55 6.63
CA VAL A 271 -12.47 -13.93 6.01
C VAL A 271 -13.65 -13.41 6.81
N ASN A 272 -13.67 -13.60 8.13
CA ASN A 272 -14.75 -13.11 8.98
C ASN A 272 -14.91 -11.57 8.86
N ARG A 273 -13.81 -10.83 8.93
CA ARG A 273 -13.82 -9.37 8.78
C ARG A 273 -14.23 -8.91 7.36
N LEU A 274 -13.93 -9.68 6.32
CA LEU A 274 -14.43 -9.40 4.99
C LEU A 274 -15.94 -9.60 4.93
N ARG A 275 -16.46 -10.69 5.47
CA ARG A 275 -17.89 -10.97 5.52
C ARG A 275 -18.67 -9.88 6.25
N ASP A 276 -18.18 -9.43 7.39
CA ASP A 276 -18.79 -8.34 8.18
C ASP A 276 -18.80 -7.01 7.40
N GLY A 277 -17.75 -6.76 6.60
CA GLY A 277 -17.64 -5.58 5.73
C GLY A 277 -18.64 -5.53 4.56
N ALA A 278 -19.30 -6.63 4.22
CA ALA A 278 -20.31 -6.65 3.16
C ALA A 278 -21.52 -5.73 3.47
N GLY A 279 -21.82 -5.49 4.74
CA GLY A 279 -22.83 -4.53 5.19
C GLY A 279 -22.45 -3.07 4.98
N LEU A 280 -21.16 -2.74 5.05
CA LEU A 280 -20.66 -1.37 4.95
C LEU A 280 -20.93 -0.76 3.55
N ARG A 281 -20.79 -1.55 2.49
CA ARG A 281 -21.07 -1.12 1.13
C ARG A 281 -22.55 -0.76 0.95
N ARG A 282 -23.48 -1.55 1.53
CA ARG A 282 -24.93 -1.26 1.48
C ARG A 282 -25.23 0.09 2.13
N ALA A 283 -24.60 0.40 3.26
CA ALA A 283 -24.78 1.67 3.95
C ALA A 283 -24.28 2.87 3.12
N LEU A 284 -23.16 2.73 2.40
CA LEU A 284 -22.62 3.79 1.54
C LEU A 284 -23.44 4.03 0.27
N SER A 285 -24.08 2.99 -0.27
CA SER A 285 -24.91 3.10 -1.47
C SER A 285 -26.32 3.63 -1.17
N THR A 286 -26.78 3.62 0.08
CA THR A 286 -28.12 4.07 0.51
C THR A 286 -28.16 5.49 1.07
N GLN A 287 -27.03 6.19 1.19
CA GLN A 287 -27.07 7.60 1.57
C GLN A 287 -27.75 8.43 0.49
N PRO A 288 -28.84 9.19 0.82
CA PRO A 288 -29.51 10.03 -0.16
C PRO A 288 -28.54 11.10 -0.66
N ARG A 289 -28.59 11.35 -1.98
CA ARG A 289 -27.85 12.45 -2.60
C ARG A 289 -28.25 13.74 -1.88
N SER A 290 -27.30 14.41 -1.25
CA SER A 290 -27.54 15.76 -0.74
C SER A 290 -28.02 16.62 -1.90
N PRO A 291 -29.13 17.40 -1.76
CA PRO A 291 -29.58 18.27 -2.83
C PRO A 291 -28.46 19.27 -3.13
N SER A 292 -28.08 19.36 -4.39
CA SER A 292 -27.25 20.43 -4.92
C SER A 292 -27.92 21.73 -4.65
N HIS A 293 -27.39 22.55 -3.76
CA HIS A 293 -27.80 23.96 -3.66
C HIS A 293 -27.42 24.64 -4.97
N SER A 294 -28.45 25.06 -5.68
CA SER A 294 -28.42 25.89 -6.86
C SER A 294 -27.89 27.28 -6.55
#